data_ff0b7fef864b1c6d95af98e4d7be41ae
#
_entry.id   ff0b7fef864b1c6d95af98e4d7be41ae
#
_cell.length_a   1.000
_cell.length_b   1.000
_cell.length_c   1.000
_cell.angle_alpha   90.00
_cell.angle_beta   90.00
_cell.angle_gamma   90.00
#
_symmetry.space_group_name_H-M   'P 1'
#
loop_
_entity.id
_entity.type
_entity.pdbx_description
1 polymer ?
#
loop_
_entity_poly.entity_id
_entity_poly.type
_entity_poly.pdbx_seq_one_letter_code
_entity_poly.pdbx_strand_id
1 'polypeptide(L)'
;MRHRSALALGALLLFGAYYASSELLPDLPQWAAVLWVGFALSALAFAAVAFALPLRRERALVPVALVFVAIAVVLYLVGADLYTSLPKLAAAALVGFLFLRFFEKLSWVVLLALLIPTVDTLSVWRGPTHYVVTQKPQVFDLSSVAFPIPGERTITVRWQAPPGETVSGWRIYRRVGSGREQLLAPSPFCPRHDRCGQKLSFSDGAEPSGKKIRYRIAALQRGATLSVANVVFPPAGKGAPQYGRSDGAAAPRDLRATSAPTSAGLGLSDVFFFALFLGAAARFGLRRRATWLALVCSLGLTTVLAVYADPFKTSGLPALPGISLAFLLANADLIWRRLRGGGEVDLDSPPRPAPQL
;
A
#
# COMPACT_ATOMS: atom_id res chain seq x y z
N MET A 1 -4.44 14.70 -27.34
CA MET A 1 -4.16 13.41 -26.68
C MET A 1 -2.72 13.30 -26.19
N ARG A 2 -1.72 13.54 -27.03
CA ARG A 2 -0.27 13.43 -26.68
C ARG A 2 0.13 14.16 -25.38
N HIS A 3 -0.36 15.39 -25.17
CA HIS A 3 -0.02 16.17 -23.97
C HIS A 3 -0.52 15.53 -22.66
N ARG A 4 -1.72 14.96 -22.63
CA ARG A 4 -2.27 14.31 -21.41
C ARG A 4 -1.59 12.99 -21.08
N SER A 5 -1.21 12.22 -22.09
CA SER A 5 -0.42 11.00 -21.88
C SER A 5 0.99 11.32 -21.34
N ALA A 6 1.60 12.42 -21.82
CA ALA A 6 2.85 12.91 -21.29
C ALA A 6 2.73 13.35 -19.81
N LEU A 7 1.62 14.01 -19.43
CA LEU A 7 1.36 14.38 -18.04
C LEU A 7 1.14 13.15 -17.15
N ALA A 8 0.43 12.12 -17.65
CA ALA A 8 0.27 10.87 -16.90
C ALA A 8 1.61 10.18 -16.67
N LEU A 9 2.44 10.09 -17.70
CA LEU A 9 3.79 9.54 -17.58
C LEU A 9 4.66 10.38 -16.66
N GLY A 10 4.61 11.70 -16.75
CA GLY A 10 5.33 12.62 -15.86
C GLY A 10 4.95 12.44 -14.40
N ALA A 11 3.66 12.28 -14.09
CA ALA A 11 3.18 12.03 -12.74
C ALA A 11 3.66 10.66 -12.20
N LEU A 12 3.67 9.62 -13.05
CA LEU A 12 4.21 8.30 -12.69
C LEU A 12 5.72 8.35 -12.47
N LEU A 13 6.46 9.06 -13.29
CA LEU A 13 7.91 9.22 -13.14
C LEU A 13 8.25 10.01 -11.87
N LEU A 14 7.48 11.06 -11.56
CA LEU A 14 7.66 11.83 -10.33
C LEU A 14 7.38 10.96 -9.09
N PHE A 15 6.32 10.15 -9.14
CA PHE A 15 6.01 9.19 -8.09
C PHE A 15 7.13 8.14 -7.94
N GLY A 16 7.67 7.63 -9.05
CA GLY A 16 8.81 6.71 -9.05
C GLY A 16 10.10 7.32 -8.50
N ALA A 17 10.39 8.58 -8.85
CA ALA A 17 11.54 9.31 -8.30
C ALA A 17 11.41 9.51 -6.79
N TYR A 18 10.22 9.89 -6.31
CA TYR A 18 9.93 9.94 -4.88
C TYR A 18 10.16 8.58 -4.22
N TYR A 19 9.67 7.51 -4.83
CA TYR A 19 9.82 6.15 -4.33
C TYR A 19 11.29 5.76 -4.13
N ALA A 20 12.12 6.05 -5.13
CA ALA A 20 13.55 5.76 -5.07
C ALA A 20 14.32 6.62 -4.04
N SER A 21 13.81 7.82 -3.70
CA SER A 21 14.45 8.74 -2.77
C SER A 21 13.86 8.73 -1.36
N SER A 22 12.78 8.00 -1.11
CA SER A 22 12.03 8.07 0.15
C SER A 22 12.86 7.76 1.40
N GLU A 23 13.81 6.82 1.33
CA GLU A 23 14.72 6.49 2.43
C GLU A 23 15.76 7.58 2.72
N LEU A 24 16.06 8.43 1.75
CA LEU A 24 17.05 9.51 1.88
C LEU A 24 16.43 10.79 2.45
N LEU A 25 15.10 10.86 2.48
CA LEU A 25 14.41 12.01 3.03
C LEU A 25 14.52 12.04 4.56
N PRO A 26 14.46 13.23 5.18
CA PRO A 26 14.45 13.34 6.63
C PRO A 26 13.21 12.69 7.24
N ASP A 27 13.36 12.17 8.45
CA ASP A 27 12.23 11.65 9.23
C ASP A 27 11.21 12.77 9.47
N LEU A 28 9.96 12.52 9.11
CA LEU A 28 8.87 13.45 9.36
C LEU A 28 8.19 13.09 10.70
N PRO A 29 7.69 14.08 11.46
CA PRO A 29 6.81 13.78 12.57
C PRO A 29 5.56 13.04 12.08
N GLN A 30 5.03 12.11 12.88
CA GLN A 30 3.96 11.19 12.48
C GLN A 30 2.77 11.90 11.81
N TRP A 31 2.33 13.06 12.35
CA TRP A 31 1.23 13.81 11.76
C TRP A 31 1.54 14.31 10.33
N ALA A 32 2.79 14.76 10.10
CA ALA A 32 3.21 15.25 8.78
C ALA A 32 3.38 14.08 7.79
N ALA A 33 3.92 12.95 8.24
CA ALA A 33 4.02 11.73 7.43
C ALA A 33 2.64 11.22 6.99
N VAL A 34 1.66 11.20 7.89
CA VAL A 34 0.28 10.80 7.59
C VAL A 34 -0.38 11.75 6.58
N LEU A 35 -0.22 13.06 6.74
CA LEU A 35 -0.75 14.05 5.79
C LEU A 35 -0.03 13.93 4.43
N TRP A 36 1.28 13.73 4.44
CA TRP A 36 2.05 13.56 3.21
C TRP A 36 1.60 12.34 2.42
N VAL A 37 1.55 11.17 3.04
CA VAL A 37 1.16 9.92 2.39
C VAL A 37 -0.33 9.94 2.03
N GLY A 38 -1.20 10.31 2.97
CA GLY A 38 -2.65 10.28 2.79
C GLY A 38 -3.16 11.27 1.74
N PHE A 39 -2.61 12.47 1.66
CA PHE A 39 -3.13 13.51 0.76
C PHE A 39 -2.18 13.82 -0.39
N ALA A 40 -0.92 14.21 -0.12
CA ALA A 40 -0.04 14.69 -1.17
C ALA A 40 0.37 13.56 -2.14
N LEU A 41 0.83 12.44 -1.59
CA LEU A 41 1.29 11.32 -2.39
C LEU A 41 0.13 10.60 -3.09
N SER A 42 -1.00 10.45 -2.41
CA SER A 42 -2.24 9.95 -3.02
C SER A 42 -2.71 10.87 -4.15
N ALA A 43 -2.69 12.19 -3.95
CA ALA A 43 -3.05 13.15 -5.00
C ALA A 43 -2.14 13.00 -6.23
N LEU A 44 -0.82 12.83 -6.03
CA LEU A 44 0.13 12.63 -7.12
C LEU A 44 -0.14 11.32 -7.88
N ALA A 45 -0.31 10.20 -7.15
CA ALA A 45 -0.60 8.89 -7.74
C ALA A 45 -1.90 8.91 -8.54
N PHE A 46 -2.96 9.52 -7.98
CA PHE A 46 -4.26 9.60 -8.63
C PHE A 46 -4.37 10.73 -9.66
N ALA A 47 -3.45 11.70 -9.68
CA ALA A 47 -3.30 12.62 -10.82
C ALA A 47 -2.88 11.85 -12.08
N ALA A 48 -1.98 10.87 -11.96
CA ALA A 48 -1.63 10.00 -13.07
C ALA A 48 -2.86 9.27 -13.64
N VAL A 49 -3.73 8.74 -12.75
CA VAL A 49 -5.01 8.10 -13.14
C VAL A 49 -5.94 9.10 -13.84
N ALA A 50 -6.06 10.32 -13.32
CA ALA A 50 -6.91 11.37 -13.93
C ALA A 50 -6.40 11.81 -15.31
N PHE A 51 -5.10 11.89 -15.50
CA PHE A 51 -4.50 12.18 -16.81
C PHE A 51 -4.61 11.01 -17.79
N ALA A 52 -4.66 9.77 -17.31
CA ALA A 52 -4.89 8.56 -18.12
C ALA A 52 -6.35 8.37 -18.55
N LEU A 53 -7.31 9.16 -18.03
CA LEU A 53 -8.73 9.07 -18.40
C LEU A 53 -9.04 9.01 -19.91
N PRO A 54 -8.35 9.73 -20.82
CA PRO A 54 -8.60 9.63 -22.26
C PRO A 54 -8.39 8.22 -22.82
N LEU A 55 -7.47 7.42 -22.23
CA LEU A 55 -7.16 6.05 -22.66
C LEU A 55 -8.38 5.12 -22.56
N ARG A 56 -9.37 5.43 -21.71
CA ARG A 56 -10.58 4.61 -21.56
C ARG A 56 -11.35 4.37 -22.87
N ARG A 57 -11.24 5.29 -23.84
CA ARG A 57 -11.88 5.22 -25.15
C ARG A 57 -11.03 4.51 -26.20
N GLU A 58 -9.76 4.32 -25.93
CA GLU A 58 -8.82 3.73 -26.88
C GLU A 58 -9.01 2.22 -27.00
N ARG A 59 -8.87 1.71 -28.23
CA ARG A 59 -8.83 0.26 -28.47
C ARG A 59 -7.61 -0.39 -27.85
N ALA A 60 -6.54 0.38 -27.65
CA ALA A 60 -5.30 -0.06 -27.04
C ALA A 60 -5.37 -0.24 -25.51
N LEU A 61 -6.51 0.03 -24.84
CA LEU A 61 -6.64 -0.08 -23.39
C LEU A 61 -6.25 -1.47 -22.86
N VAL A 62 -6.75 -2.54 -23.50
CA VAL A 62 -6.47 -3.92 -23.09
C VAL A 62 -4.99 -4.27 -23.24
N PRO A 63 -4.35 -4.11 -24.43
CA PRO A 63 -2.93 -4.43 -24.56
C PRO A 63 -2.05 -3.59 -23.66
N VAL A 64 -2.37 -2.31 -23.42
CA VAL A 64 -1.61 -1.47 -22.49
C VAL A 64 -1.74 -1.98 -21.05
N ALA A 65 -2.94 -2.37 -20.60
CA ALA A 65 -3.14 -2.95 -19.29
C ALA A 65 -2.33 -4.26 -19.12
N LEU A 66 -2.34 -5.13 -20.13
CA LEU A 66 -1.56 -6.38 -20.11
C LEU A 66 -0.05 -6.13 -20.03
N VAL A 67 0.46 -5.10 -20.71
CA VAL A 67 1.88 -4.72 -20.62
C VAL A 67 2.23 -4.32 -19.19
N PHE A 68 1.41 -3.50 -18.51
CA PHE A 68 1.67 -3.13 -17.12
C PHE A 68 1.58 -4.33 -16.15
N VAL A 69 0.65 -5.25 -16.38
CA VAL A 69 0.58 -6.51 -15.62
C VAL A 69 1.86 -7.33 -15.83
N ALA A 70 2.30 -7.48 -17.08
CA ALA A 70 3.52 -8.23 -17.40
C ALA A 70 4.75 -7.59 -16.73
N ILE A 71 4.89 -6.25 -16.77
CA ILE A 71 5.98 -5.53 -16.10
C ILE A 71 5.92 -5.79 -14.59
N ALA A 72 4.74 -5.73 -13.96
CA ALA A 72 4.58 -6.01 -12.53
C ALA A 72 5.03 -7.43 -12.17
N VAL A 73 4.64 -8.42 -12.98
CA VAL A 73 5.04 -9.82 -12.79
C VAL A 73 6.55 -10.00 -12.94
N VAL A 74 7.16 -9.42 -13.98
CA VAL A 74 8.61 -9.50 -14.19
C VAL A 74 9.38 -8.88 -13.04
N LEU A 75 9.00 -7.68 -12.58
CA LEU A 75 9.64 -7.01 -11.45
C LEU A 75 9.50 -7.84 -10.16
N TYR A 76 8.36 -8.47 -9.94
CA TYR A 76 8.15 -9.37 -8.81
C TYR A 76 9.07 -10.59 -8.88
N LEU A 77 9.17 -11.24 -10.04
CA LEU A 77 10.02 -12.42 -10.23
C LEU A 77 11.53 -12.12 -10.07
N VAL A 78 11.95 -10.89 -10.39
CA VAL A 78 13.35 -10.45 -10.21
C VAL A 78 13.63 -10.01 -8.76
N GLY A 79 12.60 -9.98 -7.89
CA GLY A 79 12.74 -9.56 -6.49
C GLY A 79 12.81 -8.03 -6.32
N ALA A 80 12.35 -7.27 -7.31
CA ALA A 80 12.25 -5.81 -7.26
C ALA A 80 10.87 -5.37 -6.74
N ASP A 81 10.42 -5.98 -5.64
CA ASP A 81 9.05 -5.85 -5.10
C ASP A 81 8.62 -4.40 -4.91
N LEU A 82 9.54 -3.56 -4.45
CA LEU A 82 9.32 -2.15 -4.25
C LEU A 82 8.80 -1.46 -5.52
N TYR A 83 9.44 -1.72 -6.65
CA TYR A 83 9.12 -1.08 -7.93
C TYR A 83 7.88 -1.65 -8.62
N THR A 84 7.32 -2.76 -8.13
CA THR A 84 6.07 -3.34 -8.66
C THR A 84 4.87 -2.43 -8.43
N SER A 85 4.93 -1.52 -7.47
CA SER A 85 3.82 -0.64 -7.10
C SER A 85 3.37 0.29 -8.23
N LEU A 86 4.31 0.80 -9.04
CA LEU A 86 3.98 1.68 -10.16
C LEU A 86 3.18 0.96 -11.26
N PRO A 87 3.65 -0.18 -11.81
CA PRO A 87 2.88 -0.90 -12.81
C PRO A 87 1.59 -1.50 -12.25
N LYS A 88 1.54 -1.89 -10.96
CA LYS A 88 0.30 -2.32 -10.29
C LYS A 88 -0.74 -1.18 -10.26
N LEU A 89 -0.34 0.03 -9.88
CA LEU A 89 -1.21 1.22 -9.87
C LEU A 89 -1.78 1.47 -11.27
N ALA A 90 -0.93 1.46 -12.30
CA ALA A 90 -1.34 1.69 -13.68
C ALA A 90 -2.28 0.58 -14.17
N ALA A 91 -1.93 -0.70 -13.93
CA ALA A 91 -2.75 -1.84 -14.32
C ALA A 91 -4.13 -1.80 -13.66
N ALA A 92 -4.21 -1.61 -12.33
CA ALA A 92 -5.47 -1.53 -11.61
C ALA A 92 -6.37 -0.39 -12.12
N ALA A 93 -5.79 0.78 -12.40
CA ALA A 93 -6.53 1.91 -12.95
C ALA A 93 -7.07 1.61 -14.37
N LEU A 94 -6.25 1.00 -15.23
CA LEU A 94 -6.68 0.64 -16.59
C LEU A 94 -7.75 -0.46 -16.58
N VAL A 95 -7.64 -1.44 -15.67
CA VAL A 95 -8.67 -2.46 -15.46
C VAL A 95 -9.97 -1.82 -14.97
N GLY A 96 -9.91 -0.82 -14.07
CA GLY A 96 -11.08 -0.04 -13.64
C GLY A 96 -11.76 0.68 -14.80
N PHE A 97 -10.99 1.28 -15.72
CA PHE A 97 -11.54 1.88 -16.94
C PHE A 97 -12.11 0.84 -17.92
N LEU A 98 -11.49 -0.34 -18.03
CA LEU A 98 -12.00 -1.43 -18.85
C LEU A 98 -13.33 -1.94 -18.29
N PHE A 99 -13.39 -2.16 -16.99
CA PHE A 99 -14.60 -2.64 -16.30
C PHE A 99 -15.77 -1.67 -16.45
N LEU A 100 -15.51 -0.36 -16.49
CA LEU A 100 -16.53 0.66 -16.73
C LEU A 100 -17.25 0.46 -18.10
N ARG A 101 -16.65 -0.21 -19.06
CA ARG A 101 -17.30 -0.47 -20.37
C ARG A 101 -18.52 -1.35 -20.27
N PHE A 102 -18.58 -2.21 -19.24
CA PHE A 102 -19.74 -3.09 -18.99
C PHE A 102 -20.95 -2.34 -18.41
N PHE A 103 -20.76 -1.13 -17.88
CA PHE A 103 -21.86 -0.35 -17.31
C PHE A 103 -22.45 0.61 -18.35
N GLU A 104 -23.58 0.24 -18.90
CA GLU A 104 -24.30 1.08 -19.85
C GLU A 104 -25.02 2.24 -19.19
N LYS A 105 -25.57 2.03 -17.98
CA LYS A 105 -26.38 2.99 -17.23
C LYS A 105 -25.67 3.44 -15.95
N LEU A 106 -25.86 4.72 -15.61
CA LEU A 106 -25.34 5.29 -14.35
C LEU A 106 -25.89 4.56 -13.12
N SER A 107 -27.12 4.07 -13.16
CA SER A 107 -27.77 3.33 -12.07
C SER A 107 -26.96 2.12 -11.61
N TRP A 108 -26.30 1.41 -12.53
CA TRP A 108 -25.43 0.28 -12.18
C TRP A 108 -24.20 0.71 -11.37
N VAL A 109 -23.58 1.85 -11.76
CA VAL A 109 -22.44 2.40 -11.02
C VAL A 109 -22.87 2.87 -9.63
N VAL A 110 -24.06 3.48 -9.52
CA VAL A 110 -24.61 3.92 -8.23
C VAL A 110 -24.94 2.71 -7.34
N LEU A 111 -25.54 1.66 -7.90
CA LEU A 111 -25.80 0.42 -7.19
C LEU A 111 -24.50 -0.21 -6.65
N LEU A 112 -23.48 -0.25 -7.51
CA LEU A 112 -22.15 -0.73 -7.12
C LEU A 112 -21.55 0.09 -5.98
N ALA A 113 -21.64 1.44 -6.06
CA ALA A 113 -21.16 2.34 -5.02
C ALA A 113 -21.91 2.21 -3.69
N LEU A 114 -23.13 1.69 -3.69
CA LEU A 114 -23.90 1.40 -2.47
C LEU A 114 -23.58 0.01 -1.90
N LEU A 115 -23.33 -1.00 -2.74
CA LEU A 115 -23.10 -2.38 -2.31
C LEU A 115 -21.67 -2.61 -1.81
N ILE A 116 -20.66 -2.05 -2.50
CA ILE A 116 -19.24 -2.28 -2.20
C ILE A 116 -18.87 -1.91 -0.76
N PRO A 117 -19.30 -0.78 -0.19
CA PRO A 117 -19.00 -0.45 1.21
C PRO A 117 -19.36 -1.54 2.20
N THR A 118 -20.51 -2.17 1.99
CA THR A 118 -20.98 -3.25 2.86
C THR A 118 -20.10 -4.50 2.75
N VAL A 119 -19.79 -4.90 1.51
CA VAL A 119 -18.95 -6.08 1.24
C VAL A 119 -17.53 -5.87 1.76
N ASP A 120 -16.94 -4.71 1.52
CA ASP A 120 -15.58 -4.38 1.95
C ASP A 120 -15.47 -4.33 3.48
N THR A 121 -16.40 -3.64 4.14
CA THR A 121 -16.43 -3.58 5.61
C THR A 121 -16.55 -4.96 6.24
N LEU A 122 -17.43 -5.81 5.73
CA LEU A 122 -17.58 -7.18 6.21
C LEU A 122 -16.33 -8.02 5.95
N SER A 123 -15.70 -7.86 4.79
CA SER A 123 -14.47 -8.57 4.42
C SER A 123 -13.28 -8.19 5.31
N VAL A 124 -13.13 -6.91 5.65
CA VAL A 124 -12.07 -6.44 6.56
C VAL A 124 -12.35 -6.82 8.00
N TRP A 125 -13.61 -6.80 8.44
CA TRP A 125 -13.94 -7.07 9.85
C TRP A 125 -13.87 -8.56 10.20
N ARG A 126 -14.44 -9.45 9.40
CA ARG A 126 -14.55 -10.90 9.70
C ARG A 126 -14.26 -11.81 8.50
N GLY A 127 -13.93 -11.24 7.35
CA GLY A 127 -13.82 -11.95 6.09
C GLY A 127 -12.39 -12.30 5.68
N PRO A 128 -12.22 -12.67 4.40
CA PRO A 128 -10.94 -13.10 3.84
C PRO A 128 -9.86 -12.02 3.93
N THR A 129 -10.22 -10.73 3.83
CA THR A 129 -9.24 -9.63 3.92
C THR A 129 -8.63 -9.56 5.32
N HIS A 130 -9.44 -9.73 6.38
CA HIS A 130 -8.93 -9.83 7.75
C HIS A 130 -7.89 -10.96 7.90
N TYR A 131 -8.20 -12.14 7.37
CA TYR A 131 -7.29 -13.28 7.39
C TYR A 131 -5.99 -12.99 6.62
N VAL A 132 -6.08 -12.40 5.43
CA VAL A 132 -4.92 -12.09 4.59
C VAL A 132 -4.02 -11.05 5.29
N VAL A 133 -4.59 -9.97 5.79
CA VAL A 133 -3.82 -8.91 6.46
C VAL A 133 -3.12 -9.42 7.74
N THR A 134 -3.82 -10.23 8.54
CA THR A 134 -3.30 -10.67 9.84
C THR A 134 -2.41 -11.90 9.76
N GLN A 135 -2.69 -12.85 8.85
CA GLN A 135 -2.01 -14.14 8.79
C GLN A 135 -1.18 -14.39 7.54
N LYS A 136 -1.38 -13.60 6.48
CA LYS A 136 -0.68 -13.74 5.20
C LYS A 136 -0.24 -12.37 4.65
N PRO A 137 0.56 -11.59 5.39
CA PRO A 137 0.95 -10.24 4.96
C PRO A 137 1.63 -10.22 3.59
N GLN A 138 2.38 -11.27 3.23
CA GLN A 138 3.01 -11.40 1.91
C GLN A 138 1.99 -11.42 0.75
N VAL A 139 0.80 -12.01 0.97
CA VAL A 139 -0.28 -12.01 -0.02
C VAL A 139 -0.91 -10.62 -0.11
N PHE A 140 -1.02 -9.91 1.01
CA PHE A 140 -1.46 -8.51 1.03
C PHE A 140 -0.52 -7.62 0.21
N ASP A 141 0.80 -7.78 0.37
CA ASP A 141 1.80 -7.03 -0.39
C ASP A 141 1.67 -7.23 -1.91
N LEU A 142 1.29 -8.43 -2.36
CA LEU A 142 1.00 -8.69 -3.76
C LEU A 142 -0.25 -7.93 -4.26
N SER A 143 -1.25 -7.78 -3.41
CA SER A 143 -2.55 -7.15 -3.72
C SER A 143 -2.64 -5.67 -3.35
N SER A 144 -1.51 -5.04 -3.04
CA SER A 144 -1.44 -3.63 -2.64
C SER A 144 -0.43 -2.84 -3.47
N VAL A 145 -0.64 -1.52 -3.49
CA VAL A 145 0.33 -0.51 -3.93
C VAL A 145 0.95 0.09 -2.69
N ALA A 146 2.27 0.04 -2.58
CA ALA A 146 2.99 0.61 -1.47
C ALA A 146 3.17 2.13 -1.66
N PHE A 147 2.97 2.89 -0.60
CA PHE A 147 3.24 4.33 -0.51
C PHE A 147 4.33 4.53 0.54
N PRO A 148 5.60 4.76 0.13
CA PRO A 148 6.71 4.91 1.06
C PRO A 148 6.51 6.08 2.01
N ILE A 149 6.84 5.86 3.28
CA ILE A 149 6.84 6.90 4.31
C ILE A 149 8.23 7.54 4.33
N PRO A 150 8.34 8.88 4.23
CA PRO A 150 9.63 9.57 4.20
C PRO A 150 10.44 9.31 5.47
N GLY A 151 11.72 9.01 5.30
CA GLY A 151 12.64 8.87 6.41
C GLY A 151 12.47 7.61 7.27
N GLU A 152 11.55 6.72 6.93
CA GLU A 152 11.30 5.49 7.66
C GLU A 152 11.69 4.25 6.86
N ARG A 153 12.13 3.21 7.58
CA ARG A 153 12.44 1.90 7.00
C ARG A 153 11.94 0.77 7.87
N THR A 154 11.54 -0.32 7.22
CA THR A 154 11.22 -1.60 7.87
C THR A 154 12.44 -2.50 7.80
N ILE A 155 12.85 -3.04 8.94
CA ILE A 155 13.99 -3.94 9.04
C ILE A 155 13.46 -5.34 9.28
N THR A 156 13.83 -6.28 8.40
CA THR A 156 13.48 -7.69 8.56
C THR A 156 14.74 -8.48 8.84
N VAL A 157 14.76 -9.19 9.97
CA VAL A 157 15.85 -10.09 10.37
C VAL A 157 15.36 -11.52 10.28
N ARG A 158 16.13 -12.36 9.58
CA ARG A 158 15.85 -13.80 9.40
C ARG A 158 17.02 -14.61 9.93
N TRP A 159 16.72 -15.71 10.60
CA TRP A 159 17.73 -16.63 11.12
C TRP A 159 17.20 -18.05 11.20
N GLN A 160 18.08 -18.98 11.46
CA GLN A 160 17.74 -20.37 11.75
C GLN A 160 18.27 -20.75 13.12
N ALA A 161 17.55 -21.60 13.83
CA ALA A 161 18.06 -22.19 15.05
C ALA A 161 19.20 -23.18 14.72
N PRO A 162 20.22 -23.30 15.59
CA PRO A 162 21.28 -24.26 15.40
C PRO A 162 20.72 -25.70 15.47
N PRO A 163 21.15 -26.61 14.58
CA PRO A 163 20.73 -28.00 14.64
C PRO A 163 21.29 -28.67 15.90
N GLY A 164 20.45 -29.49 16.54
CA GLY A 164 20.86 -30.26 17.73
C GLY A 164 20.73 -29.53 19.06
N GLU A 165 20.48 -28.21 19.06
CA GLU A 165 20.28 -27.43 20.28
C GLU A 165 18.79 -27.23 20.58
N THR A 166 18.43 -27.44 21.85
CA THR A 166 17.04 -27.24 22.31
C THR A 166 16.83 -25.79 22.66
N VAL A 167 16.54 -24.95 21.67
CA VAL A 167 16.19 -23.55 21.89
C VAL A 167 14.72 -23.47 22.30
N SER A 168 14.44 -22.95 23.50
CA SER A 168 13.07 -22.78 24.01
C SER A 168 12.41 -21.47 23.55
N GLY A 169 13.19 -20.53 23.03
CA GLY A 169 12.68 -19.26 22.54
C GLY A 169 13.77 -18.26 22.18
N TRP A 170 13.32 -17.08 21.74
CA TRP A 170 14.18 -16.00 21.30
C TRP A 170 13.74 -14.68 21.90
N ARG A 171 14.69 -13.87 22.38
CA ARG A 171 14.48 -12.47 22.75
C ARG A 171 15.14 -11.57 21.71
N ILE A 172 14.42 -10.55 21.26
CA ILE A 172 14.90 -9.60 20.27
C ILE A 172 14.94 -8.23 20.94
N TYR A 173 16.11 -7.62 20.91
CA TYR A 173 16.35 -6.30 21.46
C TYR A 173 16.76 -5.37 20.34
N ARG A 174 16.33 -4.12 20.42
CA ARG A 174 16.68 -3.04 19.51
C ARG A 174 17.34 -1.90 20.25
N ARG A 175 18.34 -1.29 19.60
CA ARG A 175 18.93 -0.03 20.04
C ARG A 175 19.03 0.92 18.83
N VAL A 176 18.44 2.11 18.95
CA VAL A 176 18.50 3.17 17.92
C VAL A 176 19.52 4.21 18.33
N GLY A 177 20.54 4.41 17.50
CA GLY A 177 21.66 5.35 17.78
C GLY A 177 22.38 5.04 19.10
N SER A 178 22.48 6.05 19.95
CA SER A 178 23.01 5.96 21.32
C SER A 178 21.94 5.69 22.40
N GLY A 179 20.68 5.46 21.99
CA GLY A 179 19.56 5.23 22.91
C GLY A 179 19.70 3.95 23.73
N ARG A 180 18.78 3.76 24.66
CA ARG A 180 18.71 2.54 25.47
C ARG A 180 18.26 1.35 24.63
N GLU A 181 18.73 0.16 25.00
CA GLU A 181 18.27 -1.09 24.40
C GLU A 181 16.85 -1.40 24.86
N GLN A 182 15.96 -1.68 23.89
CA GLN A 182 14.55 -1.97 24.10
C GLN A 182 14.26 -3.43 23.73
N LEU A 183 13.55 -4.16 24.58
CA LEU A 183 13.05 -5.48 24.27
C LEU A 183 11.81 -5.35 23.36
N LEU A 184 11.88 -5.90 22.15
CA LEU A 184 10.79 -5.85 21.16
C LEU A 184 9.84 -7.05 21.28
N ALA A 185 10.39 -8.23 21.62
CA ALA A 185 9.61 -9.43 21.88
C ALA A 185 9.67 -9.75 23.37
N PRO A 186 8.62 -9.49 24.14
CA PRO A 186 8.64 -9.56 25.60
C PRO A 186 8.66 -10.98 26.18
N SER A 187 8.37 -11.99 25.40
CA SER A 187 8.37 -13.41 25.79
C SER A 187 9.19 -14.20 24.79
N PRO A 188 9.55 -15.46 25.05
CA PRO A 188 10.22 -16.25 24.05
C PRO A 188 9.51 -16.12 22.71
N PHE A 189 10.16 -15.47 21.74
CA PHE A 189 9.60 -15.26 20.41
C PHE A 189 9.69 -16.58 19.64
N CYS A 190 8.62 -17.35 19.72
CA CYS A 190 8.41 -18.54 18.91
C CYS A 190 7.11 -18.36 18.15
N PRO A 191 7.14 -18.25 16.81
CA PRO A 191 5.94 -18.05 16.01
C PRO A 191 4.93 -19.20 16.12
N ARG A 192 5.42 -20.39 16.53
CA ARG A 192 4.62 -21.59 16.84
C ARG A 192 5.36 -22.42 17.88
N HIS A 193 4.68 -22.84 18.92
CA HIS A 193 5.22 -23.57 20.07
C HIS A 193 6.04 -24.84 19.74
N ASP A 194 5.75 -25.47 18.61
CA ASP A 194 6.34 -26.71 18.16
C ASP A 194 7.51 -26.54 17.18
N ARG A 195 7.89 -25.30 16.82
CA ARG A 195 8.85 -25.01 15.73
C ARG A 195 9.89 -23.94 16.05
N CYS A 196 10.32 -23.82 17.30
CA CYS A 196 11.42 -22.91 17.68
C CYS A 196 12.76 -23.23 17.00
N GLY A 197 12.90 -24.39 16.38
CA GLY A 197 14.09 -24.84 15.68
C GLY A 197 14.14 -24.60 14.16
N GLN A 198 13.12 -23.95 13.57
CA GLN A 198 13.04 -23.71 12.12
C GLN A 198 13.47 -22.30 11.72
N LYS A 199 13.35 -21.99 10.42
CA LYS A 199 13.58 -20.64 9.88
C LYS A 199 12.65 -19.64 10.53
N LEU A 200 13.21 -18.60 11.14
CA LEU A 200 12.50 -17.56 11.86
C LEU A 200 12.68 -16.23 11.17
N SER A 201 11.67 -15.37 11.29
CA SER A 201 11.69 -14.03 10.72
C SER A 201 11.02 -13.07 11.69
N PHE A 202 11.63 -11.92 11.90
CA PHE A 202 11.09 -10.81 12.67
C PHE A 202 11.18 -9.53 11.84
N SER A 203 10.10 -8.77 11.76
CA SER A 203 10.04 -7.49 11.07
C SER A 203 9.73 -6.38 12.05
N ASP A 204 10.54 -5.33 12.02
CA ASP A 204 10.42 -4.13 12.82
C ASP A 204 10.18 -2.95 11.88
N GLY A 205 9.01 -2.34 11.98
CA GLY A 205 8.58 -1.26 11.09
C GLY A 205 8.77 0.12 11.68
N ALA A 206 8.68 1.15 10.83
CA ALA A 206 8.73 2.56 11.19
C ALA A 206 10.03 2.98 11.89
N GLU A 207 11.16 2.39 11.49
CA GLU A 207 12.47 2.74 12.05
C GLU A 207 13.10 3.91 11.30
N PRO A 208 13.72 4.89 12.03
CA PRO A 208 14.31 6.05 11.41
C PRO A 208 15.47 5.65 10.49
N SER A 209 15.38 5.99 9.22
CA SER A 209 16.38 5.64 8.20
C SER A 209 17.71 6.38 8.40
N GLY A 210 17.66 7.59 8.95
CA GLY A 210 18.85 8.42 9.23
C GLY A 210 19.71 7.96 10.41
N LYS A 211 19.26 6.96 11.20
CA LYS A 211 19.97 6.51 12.41
C LYS A 211 20.57 5.12 12.24
N LYS A 212 21.68 4.86 12.97
CA LYS A 212 22.25 3.53 13.14
C LYS A 212 21.36 2.70 14.05
N ILE A 213 20.99 1.48 13.65
CA ILE A 213 20.12 0.59 14.43
C ILE A 213 20.86 -0.72 14.67
N ARG A 214 20.82 -1.19 15.92
CA ARG A 214 21.41 -2.47 16.31
C ARG A 214 20.31 -3.37 16.82
N TYR A 215 20.27 -4.59 16.31
CA TYR A 215 19.48 -5.68 16.83
C TYR A 215 20.38 -6.70 17.53
N ARG A 216 19.93 -7.17 18.68
CA ARG A 216 20.53 -8.26 19.43
C ARG A 216 19.50 -9.38 19.56
N ILE A 217 19.83 -10.55 19.05
CA ILE A 217 18.98 -11.73 19.02
C ILE A 217 19.58 -12.74 19.99
N ALA A 218 18.88 -13.04 21.07
CA ALA A 218 19.33 -13.94 22.12
C ALA A 218 18.53 -15.25 22.04
N ALA A 219 19.23 -16.37 21.88
CA ALA A 219 18.66 -17.69 22.02
C ALA A 219 18.49 -18.05 23.51
N LEU A 220 17.36 -18.62 23.86
CA LEU A 220 17.02 -19.01 25.23
C LEU A 220 16.87 -20.52 25.36
N GLN A 221 17.34 -21.05 26.49
CA GLN A 221 17.04 -22.40 26.95
C GLN A 221 16.62 -22.34 28.41
N ARG A 222 15.43 -22.83 28.73
CA ARG A 222 14.87 -22.79 30.12
C ARG A 222 14.97 -21.40 30.77
N GLY A 223 14.83 -20.32 29.97
CA GLY A 223 14.91 -18.95 30.47
C GLY A 223 16.31 -18.32 30.48
N ALA A 224 17.39 -19.11 30.45
CA ALA A 224 18.76 -18.62 30.35
C ALA A 224 19.17 -18.28 28.92
N THR A 225 20.00 -17.26 28.74
CA THR A 225 20.56 -16.91 27.41
C THR A 225 21.71 -17.84 27.11
N LEU A 226 21.60 -18.61 26.03
CA LEU A 226 22.65 -19.52 25.56
C LEU A 226 23.65 -18.83 24.62
N SER A 227 23.16 -17.97 23.77
CA SER A 227 23.99 -17.28 22.78
C SER A 227 23.32 -15.98 22.30
N VAL A 228 24.12 -15.11 21.73
CA VAL A 228 23.67 -13.80 21.23
C VAL A 228 24.26 -13.56 19.84
N ALA A 229 23.43 -13.12 18.91
CA ALA A 229 23.86 -12.59 17.63
C ALA A 229 23.50 -11.11 17.51
N ASN A 230 24.35 -10.35 16.84
CA ASN A 230 24.12 -8.92 16.64
C ASN A 230 24.08 -8.61 15.14
N VAL A 231 23.12 -7.74 14.77
CA VAL A 231 23.05 -7.14 13.44
C VAL A 231 23.02 -5.63 13.60
N VAL A 232 23.85 -4.95 12.82
CA VAL A 232 23.95 -3.49 12.86
C VAL A 232 23.62 -2.94 11.49
N PHE A 233 22.60 -2.14 11.42
CA PHE A 233 22.24 -1.39 10.23
C PHE A 233 22.86 0.01 10.30
N PRO A 234 23.67 0.41 9.31
CA PRO A 234 24.09 1.80 9.16
C PRO A 234 22.87 2.67 8.79
N PRO A 235 22.98 4.01 8.86
CA PRO A 235 22.01 4.90 8.23
C PRO A 235 21.77 4.52 6.76
N ALA A 236 20.55 4.74 6.26
CA ALA A 236 20.19 4.43 4.88
C ALA A 236 21.19 5.07 3.89
N GLY A 237 21.54 4.34 2.84
CA GLY A 237 22.53 4.76 1.85
C GLY A 237 24.00 4.74 2.31
N LYS A 238 24.31 4.40 3.58
CA LYS A 238 25.69 4.39 4.13
C LYS A 238 26.31 2.99 4.27
N GLY A 239 25.80 2.00 3.55
CA GLY A 239 26.40 0.68 3.47
C GLY A 239 25.46 -0.48 3.83
N ALA A 240 25.97 -1.68 3.71
CA ALA A 240 25.23 -2.92 3.98
C ALA A 240 25.15 -3.22 5.50
N PRO A 241 24.16 -4.05 5.92
CA PRO A 241 24.11 -4.55 7.29
C PRO A 241 25.39 -5.24 7.70
N GLN A 242 25.86 -4.95 8.91
CA GLN A 242 27.05 -5.56 9.50
C GLN A 242 26.62 -6.62 10.52
N TYR A 243 27.20 -7.81 10.40
CA TYR A 243 26.90 -8.92 11.31
C TYR A 243 28.00 -9.01 12.37
N GLY A 244 27.64 -8.88 13.63
CA GLY A 244 28.53 -9.09 14.74
C GLY A 244 28.78 -10.59 14.94
N ARG A 245 29.93 -10.92 15.52
CA ARG A 245 30.24 -12.30 15.87
C ARG A 245 29.17 -12.84 16.82
N SER A 246 28.65 -13.99 16.52
CA SER A 246 27.72 -14.69 17.42
C SER A 246 28.55 -15.52 18.38
N ASP A 247 28.30 -15.32 19.69
CA ASP A 247 29.00 -16.06 20.76
C ASP A 247 28.11 -17.20 21.26
N GLY A 248 28.71 -18.39 21.45
CA GLY A 248 28.08 -19.57 22.02
C GLY A 248 27.67 -20.66 21.02
N ALA A 249 27.48 -21.88 21.51
CA ALA A 249 27.17 -23.06 20.70
C ALA A 249 25.79 -23.00 20.03
N ALA A 250 24.84 -22.27 20.65
CA ALA A 250 23.47 -22.09 20.14
C ALA A 250 23.32 -20.82 19.29
N ALA A 251 24.38 -20.35 18.63
CA ALA A 251 24.34 -19.14 17.81
C ALA A 251 23.35 -19.29 16.63
N PRO A 252 22.54 -18.25 16.35
CA PRO A 252 21.67 -18.23 15.17
C PRO A 252 22.48 -18.46 13.89
N ARG A 253 22.01 -19.39 13.07
CA ARG A 253 22.62 -19.67 11.76
C ARG A 253 21.92 -18.88 10.66
N ASP A 254 22.58 -18.75 9.52
CA ASP A 254 22.06 -18.08 8.32
C ASP A 254 21.37 -16.72 8.64
N LEU A 255 22.01 -15.97 9.55
CA LEU A 255 21.51 -14.65 9.93
C LEU A 255 21.57 -13.73 8.72
N ARG A 256 20.40 -13.32 8.25
CA ARG A 256 20.24 -12.37 7.14
C ARG A 256 19.35 -11.23 7.61
N ALA A 257 19.67 -10.06 7.13
CA ALA A 257 18.89 -8.89 7.47
C ALA A 257 18.75 -7.99 6.24
N THR A 258 17.53 -7.52 6.02
CA THR A 258 17.16 -6.66 4.90
C THR A 258 16.51 -5.39 5.44
N SER A 259 16.71 -4.30 4.74
CA SER A 259 16.04 -3.03 5.00
C SER A 259 15.27 -2.62 3.75
N ALA A 260 14.05 -2.17 3.94
CA ALA A 260 13.20 -1.63 2.88
C ALA A 260 12.49 -0.38 3.39
N PRO A 261 12.09 0.57 2.54
CA PRO A 261 11.27 1.70 2.96
C PRO A 261 10.01 1.22 3.66
N THR A 262 9.67 1.82 4.81
CA THR A 262 8.35 1.62 5.40
C THR A 262 7.30 2.18 4.46
N SER A 263 6.23 1.46 4.21
CA SER A 263 5.18 1.90 3.31
C SER A 263 3.79 1.64 3.88
N ALA A 264 2.88 2.57 3.63
CA ALA A 264 1.46 2.33 3.77
C ALA A 264 0.97 1.56 2.54
N GLY A 265 0.22 0.50 2.73
CA GLY A 265 -0.38 -0.28 1.65
C GLY A 265 -1.76 0.27 1.27
N LEU A 266 -1.97 0.55 -0.02
CA LEU A 266 -3.29 0.82 -0.59
C LEU A 266 -3.72 -0.39 -1.41
N GLY A 267 -4.90 -0.94 -1.16
CA GLY A 267 -5.41 -2.09 -1.89
C GLY A 267 -5.54 -1.81 -3.40
N LEU A 268 -5.23 -2.80 -4.23
CA LEU A 268 -5.46 -2.68 -5.68
C LEU A 268 -6.93 -2.45 -6.00
N SER A 269 -7.84 -2.98 -5.18
CA SER A 269 -9.29 -2.71 -5.24
C SER A 269 -9.59 -1.21 -5.11
N ASP A 270 -8.91 -0.51 -4.20
CA ASP A 270 -9.16 0.91 -3.97
C ASP A 270 -8.75 1.74 -5.19
N VAL A 271 -7.61 1.40 -5.81
CA VAL A 271 -7.15 2.03 -7.05
C VAL A 271 -8.13 1.73 -8.21
N PHE A 272 -8.56 0.49 -8.32
CA PHE A 272 -9.54 0.06 -9.31
C PHE A 272 -10.85 0.86 -9.20
N PHE A 273 -11.43 0.94 -7.99
CA PHE A 273 -12.68 1.67 -7.78
C PHE A 273 -12.52 3.18 -7.89
N PHE A 274 -11.37 3.73 -7.48
CA PHE A 274 -11.05 5.13 -7.75
C PHE A 274 -11.12 5.43 -9.25
N ALA A 275 -10.46 4.61 -10.07
CA ALA A 275 -10.44 4.78 -11.53
C ALA A 275 -11.84 4.59 -12.13
N LEU A 276 -12.59 3.58 -11.67
CA LEU A 276 -13.95 3.31 -12.09
C LEU A 276 -14.87 4.52 -11.84
N PHE A 277 -14.90 5.06 -10.61
CA PHE A 277 -15.77 6.18 -10.25
C PHE A 277 -15.36 7.48 -10.95
N LEU A 278 -14.06 7.74 -11.07
CA LEU A 278 -13.57 8.88 -11.83
C LEU A 278 -13.89 8.75 -13.33
N GLY A 279 -13.73 7.54 -13.86
CA GLY A 279 -14.13 7.18 -15.23
C GLY A 279 -15.62 7.33 -15.46
N ALA A 280 -16.46 6.90 -14.50
CA ALA A 280 -17.91 7.05 -14.53
C ALA A 280 -18.32 8.53 -14.50
N ALA A 281 -17.68 9.35 -13.64
CA ALA A 281 -17.91 10.78 -13.62
C ALA A 281 -17.64 11.43 -14.99
N ALA A 282 -16.59 10.96 -15.67
CA ALA A 282 -16.26 11.46 -17.00
C ALA A 282 -17.16 10.88 -18.11
N ARG A 283 -17.67 9.65 -17.98
CA ARG A 283 -18.54 9.01 -18.98
C ARG A 283 -19.96 9.56 -18.90
N PHE A 284 -20.48 9.67 -17.70
CA PHE A 284 -21.85 10.09 -17.46
C PHE A 284 -21.98 11.60 -17.20
N GLY A 285 -20.98 12.42 -17.57
CA GLY A 285 -21.06 13.89 -17.46
C GLY A 285 -21.28 14.41 -16.04
N LEU A 286 -20.72 13.73 -15.04
CA LEU A 286 -20.70 14.18 -13.64
C LEU A 286 -19.54 15.17 -13.39
N ARG A 287 -19.41 15.68 -12.18
CA ARG A 287 -18.39 16.68 -11.79
C ARG A 287 -17.01 16.05 -11.62
N ARG A 288 -16.24 15.84 -12.69
CA ARG A 288 -14.92 15.16 -12.65
C ARG A 288 -13.94 15.73 -11.63
N ARG A 289 -13.78 17.07 -11.56
CA ARG A 289 -12.85 17.71 -10.61
C ARG A 289 -13.28 17.51 -9.18
N ALA A 290 -14.57 17.74 -8.89
CA ALA A 290 -15.12 17.51 -7.55
C ALA A 290 -15.03 16.04 -7.14
N THR A 291 -15.34 15.12 -8.06
CA THR A 291 -15.17 13.67 -7.82
C THR A 291 -13.73 13.34 -7.49
N TRP A 292 -12.75 13.77 -8.30
CA TRP A 292 -11.35 13.51 -8.04
C TRP A 292 -10.91 14.04 -6.66
N LEU A 293 -11.23 15.29 -6.34
CA LEU A 293 -10.92 15.89 -5.03
C LEU A 293 -11.56 15.12 -3.89
N ALA A 294 -12.84 14.79 -4.00
CA ALA A 294 -13.57 14.06 -2.96
C ALA A 294 -12.97 12.66 -2.72
N LEU A 295 -12.59 11.96 -3.78
CA LEU A 295 -11.96 10.65 -3.69
C LEU A 295 -10.56 10.73 -3.03
N VAL A 296 -9.73 11.72 -3.40
CA VAL A 296 -8.41 11.93 -2.76
C VAL A 296 -8.57 12.32 -1.30
N CYS A 297 -9.49 13.23 -0.98
CA CYS A 297 -9.77 13.62 0.41
C CYS A 297 -10.28 12.44 1.25
N SER A 298 -11.11 11.58 0.66
CA SER A 298 -11.60 10.37 1.32
C SER A 298 -10.46 9.40 1.67
N LEU A 299 -9.53 9.18 0.75
CA LEU A 299 -8.35 8.33 1.01
C LEU A 299 -7.45 8.94 2.10
N GLY A 300 -7.19 10.24 2.03
CA GLY A 300 -6.44 10.94 3.06
C GLY A 300 -7.08 10.83 4.44
N LEU A 301 -8.39 11.03 4.51
CA LEU A 301 -9.14 10.88 5.76
C LEU A 301 -9.10 9.43 6.28
N THR A 302 -9.25 8.44 5.40
CA THR A 302 -9.13 7.03 5.78
C THR A 302 -7.74 6.73 6.35
N THR A 303 -6.67 7.28 5.76
CA THR A 303 -5.30 7.14 6.26
C THR A 303 -5.15 7.75 7.65
N VAL A 304 -5.69 8.96 7.86
CA VAL A 304 -5.69 9.63 9.18
C VAL A 304 -6.44 8.77 10.22
N LEU A 305 -7.63 8.29 9.87
CA LEU A 305 -8.43 7.45 10.77
C LEU A 305 -7.75 6.12 11.07
N ALA A 306 -7.07 5.51 10.10
CA ALA A 306 -6.32 4.27 10.31
C ALA A 306 -5.19 4.45 11.32
N VAL A 307 -4.49 5.59 11.30
CA VAL A 307 -3.36 5.85 12.20
C VAL A 307 -3.81 6.27 13.59
N TYR A 308 -4.85 7.11 13.69
CA TYR A 308 -5.20 7.73 14.98
C TYR A 308 -6.42 7.12 15.68
N ALA A 309 -7.32 6.48 14.96
CA ALA A 309 -8.55 5.95 15.54
C ALA A 309 -8.60 4.42 15.54
N ASP A 310 -7.96 3.73 14.60
CA ASP A 310 -7.96 2.27 14.38
C ASP A 310 -9.15 1.54 15.05
N PRO A 311 -10.38 1.80 14.61
CA PRO A 311 -11.60 1.34 15.29
C PRO A 311 -11.75 -0.19 15.27
N PHE A 312 -11.02 -0.85 14.38
CA PHE A 312 -11.08 -2.31 14.22
C PHE A 312 -9.88 -3.03 14.83
N LYS A 313 -8.88 -2.29 15.37
CA LYS A 313 -7.61 -2.84 15.87
C LYS A 313 -6.96 -3.79 14.86
N THR A 314 -7.12 -3.47 13.58
CA THR A 314 -6.56 -4.20 12.44
C THR A 314 -5.55 -3.29 11.76
N SER A 315 -4.53 -3.84 11.14
CA SER A 315 -3.47 -3.08 10.48
C SER A 315 -3.94 -2.25 9.27
N GLY A 316 -5.26 -1.99 9.12
CA GLY A 316 -5.81 -1.20 8.03
C GLY A 316 -7.31 -0.95 8.16
N LEU A 317 -7.77 0.15 7.61
CA LEU A 317 -9.19 0.50 7.47
C LEU A 317 -9.66 0.20 6.04
N PRO A 318 -10.93 -0.25 5.87
CA PRO A 318 -11.50 -0.37 4.54
C PRO A 318 -11.63 1.02 3.91
N ALA A 319 -10.98 1.24 2.75
CA ALA A 319 -11.02 2.54 2.07
C ALA A 319 -12.23 2.67 1.14
N LEU A 320 -12.76 1.56 0.64
CA LEU A 320 -13.87 1.56 -0.32
C LEU A 320 -15.16 2.23 0.20
N PRO A 321 -15.57 2.10 1.48
CA PRO A 321 -16.71 2.85 2.00
C PRO A 321 -16.55 4.35 1.84
N GLY A 322 -15.38 4.88 2.17
CA GLY A 322 -15.06 6.29 2.03
C GLY A 322 -15.05 6.74 0.57
N ILE A 323 -14.39 5.99 -0.31
CA ILE A 323 -14.33 6.24 -1.76
C ILE A 323 -15.73 6.25 -2.38
N SER A 324 -16.57 5.27 -2.06
CA SER A 324 -17.94 5.17 -2.58
C SER A 324 -18.81 6.34 -2.10
N LEU A 325 -18.76 6.65 -0.82
CA LEU A 325 -19.50 7.78 -0.23
C LEU A 325 -19.04 9.10 -0.86
N ALA A 326 -17.75 9.31 -1.02
CA ALA A 326 -17.20 10.51 -1.64
C ALA A 326 -17.69 10.70 -3.09
N PHE A 327 -17.73 9.62 -3.89
CA PHE A 327 -18.30 9.64 -5.23
C PHE A 327 -19.77 10.04 -5.23
N LEU A 328 -20.58 9.41 -4.38
CA LEU A 328 -22.01 9.68 -4.28
C LEU A 328 -22.30 11.12 -3.82
N LEU A 329 -21.63 11.59 -2.76
CA LEU A 329 -21.83 12.93 -2.22
C LEU A 329 -21.39 14.03 -3.19
N ALA A 330 -20.24 13.87 -3.84
CA ALA A 330 -19.73 14.85 -4.80
C ALA A 330 -20.66 15.06 -6.02
N ASN A 331 -21.56 14.10 -6.28
CA ASN A 331 -22.42 14.08 -7.45
C ASN A 331 -23.91 13.87 -7.12
N ALA A 332 -24.32 13.94 -5.85
CA ALA A 332 -25.64 13.54 -5.38
C ALA A 332 -26.79 14.21 -6.16
N ASP A 333 -26.70 15.52 -6.38
CA ASP A 333 -27.71 16.28 -7.11
C ASP A 333 -27.83 15.88 -8.59
N LEU A 334 -26.69 15.61 -9.25
CA LEU A 334 -26.68 15.19 -10.66
C LEU A 334 -27.16 13.75 -10.81
N ILE A 335 -26.74 12.87 -9.90
CA ILE A 335 -27.21 11.47 -9.84
C ILE A 335 -28.73 11.45 -9.65
N TRP A 336 -29.22 12.21 -8.66
CA TRP A 336 -30.64 12.28 -8.36
C TRP A 336 -31.50 12.77 -9.52
N ARG A 337 -31.06 13.87 -10.19
CA ARG A 337 -31.76 14.40 -11.36
C ARG A 337 -31.83 13.39 -12.49
N ARG A 338 -30.76 12.63 -12.73
CA ARG A 338 -30.69 11.64 -13.80
C ARG A 338 -31.51 10.38 -13.51
N LEU A 339 -31.52 9.93 -12.26
CA LEU A 339 -32.32 8.78 -11.85
C LEU A 339 -33.83 9.11 -11.91
N ARG A 340 -34.23 10.35 -11.54
CA ARG A 340 -35.62 10.79 -11.62
C ARG A 340 -36.09 11.14 -13.03
N GLY A 341 -35.21 11.71 -13.83
CA GLY A 341 -35.55 12.24 -15.14
C GLY A 341 -35.81 11.20 -16.24
N GLY A 342 -35.60 9.89 -15.98
CA GLY A 342 -35.83 8.81 -16.95
C GLY A 342 -35.06 8.98 -18.27
N GLY A 343 -34.21 10.01 -18.39
CA GLY A 343 -33.50 10.39 -19.60
C GLY A 343 -32.33 9.45 -19.84
N GLU A 344 -32.53 8.50 -20.70
CA GLU A 344 -31.47 7.79 -21.39
C GLU A 344 -30.59 8.83 -22.08
N VAL A 345 -29.39 9.05 -21.59
CA VAL A 345 -28.40 9.86 -22.31
C VAL A 345 -28.01 9.02 -23.49
N ASP A 346 -28.55 9.39 -24.66
CA ASP A 346 -28.10 8.87 -25.96
C ASP A 346 -26.58 9.16 -26.05
N LEU A 347 -25.79 8.11 -25.88
CA LEU A 347 -24.34 8.17 -25.90
C LEU A 347 -23.77 8.48 -27.27
N ASP A 348 -24.61 8.40 -28.30
CA ASP A 348 -24.29 8.65 -29.72
C ASP A 348 -24.63 10.09 -30.16
N SER A 349 -25.34 10.87 -29.33
CA SER A 349 -25.57 12.25 -29.64
C SER A 349 -24.28 13.06 -29.47
N PRO A 350 -23.88 13.86 -30.50
CA PRO A 350 -22.73 14.74 -30.41
C PRO A 350 -22.89 15.72 -29.25
N PRO A 351 -21.79 16.08 -28.53
CA PRO A 351 -21.87 17.01 -27.42
C PRO A 351 -22.53 18.31 -27.88
N ARG A 352 -23.63 18.71 -27.25
CA ARG A 352 -24.26 20.01 -27.52
C ARG A 352 -23.20 21.11 -27.41
N PRO A 353 -23.10 22.01 -28.39
CA PRO A 353 -22.17 23.14 -28.32
C PRO A 353 -22.45 23.92 -27.03
N ALA A 354 -21.38 24.29 -26.33
CA ALA A 354 -21.49 25.14 -25.16
C ALA A 354 -22.23 26.45 -25.54
N PRO A 355 -23.16 26.93 -24.70
CA PRO A 355 -23.75 28.23 -24.94
C PRO A 355 -22.62 29.26 -25.03
N GLN A 356 -22.56 29.96 -26.16
CA GLN A 356 -21.69 31.11 -26.37
C GLN A 356 -22.20 32.20 -25.43
N LEU A 357 -21.47 32.50 -24.35
CA LEU A 357 -21.58 33.70 -23.54
C LEU A 357 -20.47 34.66 -23.93
#